data_6f70adab435675ba32e50d8299952d1c
#
_entry.id   6f70adab435675ba32e50d8299952d1c
#
_cell.length_a   1.000
_cell.length_b   1.000
_cell.length_c   1.000
_cell.angle_alpha   90.00
_cell.angle_beta   90.00
_cell.angle_gamma   90.00
#
_symmetry.space_group_name_H-M   'P 1'
#
loop_
_entity.id
_entity.type
_entity.pdbx_description
1 polymer ?
#
loop_
_entity_poly.entity_id
_entity_poly.type
_entity_poly.pdbx_seq_one_letter_code
_entity_poly.pdbx_strand_id
1 'polypeptide(L)'
;MTDNRYYLPAEWHHQTGVQLTWPHADTDWKPYLEDITDTFVQIAKAVAHYEPLIIAARQPDEVRELLGESLNDEEMSRVRIYACDNNDTWARDHAFITLLPKDGEGERHLVDFRFNGWGDKFAADKDNALNRQLFELGAYKGVYVDENQFVLEGGSIESDGKGTIMTTSQCLLAPHRNQPMTKEEIEEHIKTVLGADRVVWLDHGNLIGDDTDGHIDTIVRFAPDDTLLYIAPTRPDDEQHADFVALETQLRSLRTADGQPYRLLPLPMNDPIMDEDGERLPATYANFLVINGAVIVPTYDQPDLDSRALATIAEAFKGYDIIGIDARTIIKQHGSIHCLTMQGV
;
A
#
# COMPACT_ATOMS: atom_id res chain seq x y z
N MET A 1 7.56 10.68 25.00
CA MET A 1 6.23 10.45 25.60
C MET A 1 5.27 10.33 24.43
N THR A 2 4.71 9.19 24.23
CA THR A 2 3.75 8.92 23.18
C THR A 2 2.52 9.76 23.35
N ASP A 3 2.20 10.52 22.33
CA ASP A 3 0.97 11.30 22.33
C ASP A 3 -0.20 10.38 21.97
N ASN A 4 -0.75 9.69 22.98
CA ASN A 4 -1.89 8.78 22.84
C ASN A 4 -3.17 9.49 22.31
N ARG A 5 -3.04 10.73 21.86
CA ARG A 5 -4.11 11.54 21.25
C ARG A 5 -4.28 11.28 19.75
N TYR A 6 -3.34 10.58 19.11
CA TYR A 6 -3.38 10.29 17.68
C TYR A 6 -3.64 8.81 17.42
N TYR A 7 -4.11 8.50 16.21
CA TYR A 7 -4.33 7.12 15.74
C TYR A 7 -4.11 7.02 14.23
N LEU A 8 -3.79 5.83 13.77
CA LEU A 8 -3.75 5.53 12.34
C LEU A 8 -5.17 5.22 11.85
N PRO A 9 -5.78 6.04 10.98
CA PRO A 9 -7.10 5.77 10.45
C PRO A 9 -7.08 4.57 9.49
N ALA A 10 -8.26 4.01 9.22
CA ALA A 10 -8.42 3.03 8.15
C ALA A 10 -8.25 3.69 6.77
N GLU A 11 -7.86 2.90 5.75
CA GLU A 11 -7.62 3.43 4.40
C GLU A 11 -8.88 4.05 3.77
N TRP A 12 -10.07 3.57 4.14
CA TRP A 12 -11.35 4.16 3.68
C TRP A 12 -11.81 5.38 4.49
N HIS A 13 -10.99 5.90 5.39
CA HIS A 13 -11.22 7.22 5.99
C HIS A 13 -11.13 8.29 4.89
N HIS A 14 -11.85 9.43 5.07
CA HIS A 14 -11.79 10.52 4.09
C HIS A 14 -10.34 11.01 3.91
N GLN A 15 -9.86 10.96 2.67
CA GLN A 15 -8.48 11.26 2.29
C GLN A 15 -8.36 12.71 1.77
N THR A 16 -7.19 13.28 1.90
CA THR A 16 -6.85 14.61 1.38
C THR A 16 -6.04 14.56 0.09
N GLY A 17 -5.66 13.37 -0.34
CA GLY A 17 -4.99 13.09 -1.60
C GLY A 17 -4.15 11.82 -1.56
N VAL A 18 -3.71 11.41 -2.74
CA VAL A 18 -2.81 10.25 -2.93
C VAL A 18 -1.46 10.73 -3.45
N GLN A 19 -0.36 10.13 -2.97
CA GLN A 19 0.98 10.33 -3.50
C GLN A 19 1.34 9.26 -4.53
N LEU A 20 1.96 9.69 -5.63
CA LEU A 20 2.72 8.87 -6.56
C LEU A 20 4.17 9.35 -6.60
N THR A 21 5.10 8.43 -6.81
CA THR A 21 6.51 8.72 -7.13
C THR A 21 6.77 8.24 -8.55
N TRP A 22 7.08 9.18 -9.45
CA TRP A 22 7.03 8.96 -10.90
C TRP A 22 8.23 8.16 -11.42
N PRO A 23 8.04 7.18 -12.33
CA PRO A 23 9.12 6.42 -12.93
C PRO A 23 9.99 7.29 -13.88
N HIS A 24 11.26 6.93 -14.01
CA HIS A 24 12.18 7.55 -14.96
C HIS A 24 13.26 6.55 -15.43
N ALA A 25 14.05 6.96 -16.42
CA ALA A 25 15.00 6.08 -17.11
C ALA A 25 16.16 5.52 -16.25
N ASP A 26 16.37 6.07 -15.04
CA ASP A 26 17.40 5.58 -14.11
C ASP A 26 16.80 4.75 -12.96
N THR A 27 15.54 4.34 -13.08
CA THR A 27 14.90 3.35 -12.19
C THR A 27 14.96 1.96 -12.83
N ASP A 28 14.61 0.94 -12.07
CA ASP A 28 14.51 -0.44 -12.57
C ASP A 28 13.41 -0.63 -13.62
N TRP A 29 12.55 0.38 -13.80
CA TRP A 29 11.55 0.45 -14.87
C TRP A 29 12.13 0.71 -16.28
N LYS A 30 13.42 1.00 -16.40
CA LYS A 30 14.04 1.35 -17.69
C LYS A 30 13.66 0.42 -18.86
N PRO A 31 13.63 -0.91 -18.71
CA PRO A 31 13.23 -1.81 -19.79
C PRO A 31 11.74 -1.73 -20.17
N TYR A 32 10.90 -1.19 -19.29
CA TYR A 32 9.44 -1.14 -19.40
C TYR A 32 8.91 0.29 -19.22
N LEU A 33 9.76 1.32 -19.45
CA LEU A 33 9.45 2.70 -19.06
C LEU A 33 8.19 3.25 -19.73
N GLU A 34 7.98 2.96 -21.01
CA GLU A 34 6.77 3.36 -21.73
C GLU A 34 5.52 2.70 -21.13
N ASP A 35 5.53 1.37 -20.99
CA ASP A 35 4.40 0.60 -20.47
C ASP A 35 4.04 1.00 -19.03
N ILE A 36 5.04 1.19 -18.16
CA ILE A 36 4.77 1.60 -16.77
C ILE A 36 4.28 3.03 -16.71
N THR A 37 4.80 3.92 -17.55
CA THR A 37 4.33 5.31 -17.63
C THR A 37 2.87 5.37 -18.03
N ASP A 38 2.44 4.59 -19.00
CA ASP A 38 1.02 4.47 -19.40
C ASP A 38 0.14 3.98 -18.24
N THR A 39 0.65 3.03 -17.45
CA THR A 39 -0.05 2.55 -16.24
C THR A 39 -0.15 3.65 -15.18
N PHE A 40 0.92 4.41 -14.96
CA PHE A 40 0.90 5.55 -14.05
C PHE A 40 -0.09 6.64 -14.48
N VAL A 41 -0.21 6.92 -15.77
CA VAL A 41 -1.23 7.85 -16.31
C VAL A 41 -2.64 7.35 -16.01
N GLN A 42 -2.92 6.06 -16.15
CA GLN A 42 -4.23 5.48 -15.82
C GLN A 42 -4.53 5.61 -14.32
N ILE A 43 -3.56 5.31 -13.44
CA ILE A 43 -3.70 5.49 -11.99
C ILE A 43 -3.91 6.97 -11.65
N ALA A 44 -3.10 7.86 -12.20
CA ALA A 44 -3.20 9.30 -11.98
C ALA A 44 -4.57 9.86 -12.38
N LYS A 45 -5.10 9.44 -13.53
CA LYS A 45 -6.43 9.81 -14.00
C LYS A 45 -7.53 9.29 -13.07
N ALA A 46 -7.46 8.01 -12.68
CA ALA A 46 -8.43 7.42 -11.77
C ALA A 46 -8.44 8.14 -10.41
N VAL A 47 -7.28 8.45 -9.83
CA VAL A 47 -7.19 9.20 -8.57
C VAL A 47 -7.68 10.64 -8.74
N ALA A 48 -7.19 11.37 -9.74
CA ALA A 48 -7.52 12.78 -9.96
C ALA A 48 -9.02 13.01 -10.26
N HIS A 49 -9.74 11.99 -10.70
CA HIS A 49 -11.19 12.06 -10.85
C HIS A 49 -11.91 12.25 -9.51
N TYR A 50 -11.42 11.66 -8.43
CA TYR A 50 -12.07 11.64 -7.11
C TYR A 50 -11.43 12.59 -6.10
N GLU A 51 -10.09 12.73 -6.13
CA GLU A 51 -9.38 13.45 -5.09
C GLU A 51 -8.04 14.06 -5.56
N PRO A 52 -7.38 14.91 -4.73
CA PRO A 52 -6.08 15.47 -5.06
C PRO A 52 -5.00 14.41 -5.26
N LEU A 53 -4.11 14.68 -6.22
CA LEU A 53 -2.95 13.85 -6.53
C LEU A 53 -1.66 14.64 -6.33
N ILE A 54 -0.76 14.10 -5.52
CA ILE A 54 0.59 14.62 -5.27
C ILE A 54 1.58 13.72 -6.01
N ILE A 55 2.42 14.31 -6.85
CA ILE A 55 3.42 13.56 -7.62
C ILE A 55 4.81 14.10 -7.28
N ALA A 56 5.69 13.22 -6.81
CA ALA A 56 7.11 13.45 -6.78
C ALA A 56 7.72 13.01 -8.12
N ALA A 57 8.39 13.90 -8.83
CA ALA A 57 8.95 13.59 -10.15
C ALA A 57 10.28 14.31 -10.37
N ARG A 58 11.23 13.63 -11.00
CA ARG A 58 12.51 14.24 -11.41
C ARG A 58 12.33 15.35 -12.45
N GLN A 59 11.35 15.18 -13.34
CA GLN A 59 11.05 16.07 -14.47
C GLN A 59 9.56 16.50 -14.45
N PRO A 60 9.19 17.43 -13.56
CA PRO A 60 7.78 17.81 -13.35
C PRO A 60 7.07 18.32 -14.59
N ASP A 61 7.78 19.06 -15.47
CA ASP A 61 7.18 19.65 -16.66
C ASP A 61 6.82 18.59 -17.70
N GLU A 62 7.67 17.57 -17.88
CA GLU A 62 7.37 16.44 -18.76
C GLU A 62 6.16 15.63 -18.26
N VAL A 63 6.07 15.39 -16.95
CA VAL A 63 4.93 14.70 -16.34
C VAL A 63 3.65 15.52 -16.49
N ARG A 64 3.74 16.84 -16.34
CA ARG A 64 2.59 17.74 -16.51
C ARG A 64 2.07 17.75 -17.95
N GLU A 65 2.98 17.78 -18.93
CA GLU A 65 2.63 17.73 -20.35
C GLU A 65 1.92 16.41 -20.68
N LEU A 66 2.52 15.28 -20.25
CA LEU A 66 1.98 13.94 -20.47
C LEU A 66 0.60 13.76 -19.85
N LEU A 67 0.40 14.18 -18.60
CA LEU A 67 -0.91 14.09 -17.93
C LEU A 67 -1.95 15.02 -18.59
N GLY A 68 -1.52 16.19 -19.10
CA GLY A 68 -2.38 17.13 -19.80
C GLY A 68 -2.97 16.57 -21.12
N GLU A 69 -2.36 15.54 -21.71
CA GLU A 69 -2.89 14.86 -22.88
C GLU A 69 -4.03 13.88 -22.53
N SER A 70 -4.08 13.41 -21.28
CA SER A 70 -4.98 12.32 -20.85
C SER A 70 -6.05 12.73 -19.84
N LEU A 71 -5.77 13.76 -19.01
CA LEU A 71 -6.65 14.26 -17.97
C LEU A 71 -7.40 15.51 -18.49
N ASN A 72 -8.66 15.68 -18.07
CA ASN A 72 -9.39 16.90 -18.34
C ASN A 72 -8.96 18.05 -17.39
N ASP A 73 -9.45 19.28 -17.63
CA ASP A 73 -9.09 20.47 -16.85
C ASP A 73 -9.43 20.36 -15.37
N GLU A 74 -10.54 19.71 -15.01
CA GLU A 74 -10.95 19.50 -13.63
C GLU A 74 -10.01 18.51 -12.93
N GLU A 75 -9.72 17.38 -13.55
CA GLU A 75 -8.75 16.38 -13.06
C GLU A 75 -7.36 17.02 -12.91
N MET A 76 -6.88 17.75 -13.92
CA MET A 76 -5.58 18.44 -13.87
C MET A 76 -5.51 19.50 -12.76
N SER A 77 -6.63 20.14 -12.42
CA SER A 77 -6.67 21.11 -11.31
C SER A 77 -6.37 20.50 -9.94
N ARG A 78 -6.56 19.19 -9.79
CA ARG A 78 -6.28 18.43 -8.58
C ARG A 78 -4.85 17.87 -8.53
N VAL A 79 -4.11 17.93 -9.63
CA VAL A 79 -2.73 17.39 -9.71
C VAL A 79 -1.71 18.43 -9.27
N ARG A 80 -0.84 18.05 -8.35
CA ARG A 80 0.30 18.84 -7.89
C ARG A 80 1.58 18.02 -8.08
N ILE A 81 2.53 18.56 -8.82
CA ILE A 81 3.78 17.89 -9.17
C ILE A 81 4.95 18.66 -8.57
N TYR A 82 5.81 17.96 -7.84
CA TYR A 82 6.96 18.52 -7.15
C TYR A 82 8.25 17.94 -7.72
N ALA A 83 9.26 18.81 -7.89
CA ALA A 83 10.58 18.41 -8.36
C ALA A 83 11.35 17.67 -7.26
N CYS A 84 11.39 16.36 -7.34
CA CYS A 84 12.13 15.49 -6.42
C CYS A 84 12.81 14.37 -7.20
N ASP A 85 14.00 13.99 -6.78
CA ASP A 85 14.71 12.82 -7.32
C ASP A 85 14.38 11.58 -6.46
N ASN A 86 14.31 10.43 -7.10
CA ASN A 86 13.95 9.16 -6.47
C ASN A 86 14.84 8.01 -6.97
N ASN A 87 14.95 6.96 -6.14
CA ASN A 87 15.57 5.70 -6.56
C ASN A 87 14.56 4.84 -7.32
N ASP A 88 13.31 4.75 -6.81
CA ASP A 88 12.24 3.94 -7.39
C ASP A 88 10.86 4.58 -7.11
N THR A 89 9.76 3.85 -7.35
CA THR A 89 8.39 4.38 -7.44
C THR A 89 7.46 3.94 -6.33
N TRP A 90 7.95 3.25 -5.33
CA TRP A 90 7.14 2.53 -4.33
C TRP A 90 6.66 3.44 -3.19
N ALA A 91 5.78 4.38 -3.52
CA ALA A 91 5.29 5.40 -2.59
C ALA A 91 4.64 4.80 -1.32
N ARG A 92 4.01 3.62 -1.41
CA ARG A 92 3.42 2.93 -0.27
C ARG A 92 4.43 2.75 0.86
N ASP A 93 5.68 2.47 0.53
CA ASP A 93 6.69 2.03 1.48
C ASP A 93 7.59 3.14 2.01
N HIS A 94 7.71 4.24 1.26
CA HIS A 94 8.55 5.36 1.68
C HIS A 94 7.79 6.64 2.05
N ALA A 95 6.51 6.79 1.66
CA ALA A 95 5.76 8.01 1.92
C ALA A 95 5.27 8.09 3.37
N PHE A 96 4.81 9.29 3.78
CA PHE A 96 4.30 9.53 5.13
C PHE A 96 3.17 8.58 5.53
N ILE A 97 3.25 8.06 6.75
CA ILE A 97 2.11 7.49 7.43
C ILE A 97 1.40 8.62 8.19
N THR A 98 0.15 8.90 7.83
CA THR A 98 -0.60 10.04 8.37
C THR A 98 -1.46 9.61 9.55
N LEU A 99 -1.33 10.29 10.68
CA LEU A 99 -2.15 10.07 11.87
C LEU A 99 -3.11 11.23 12.09
N LEU A 100 -4.30 10.91 12.58
CA LEU A 100 -5.32 11.88 12.95
C LEU A 100 -5.49 11.99 14.45
N PRO A 101 -5.87 13.19 14.97
CA PRO A 101 -6.20 13.36 16.39
C PRO A 101 -7.50 12.61 16.72
N LYS A 102 -7.52 11.87 17.84
CA LYS A 102 -8.68 11.07 18.30
C LYS A 102 -9.90 11.92 18.66
N ASP A 103 -9.68 13.14 19.10
CA ASP A 103 -10.75 14.11 19.45
C ASP A 103 -11.19 14.97 18.26
N GLY A 104 -10.56 14.82 17.10
CA GLY A 104 -10.82 15.64 15.91
C GLY A 104 -10.28 17.07 16.00
N GLU A 105 -9.57 17.43 17.07
CA GLU A 105 -8.98 18.74 17.29
C GLU A 105 -7.45 18.70 17.12
N GLY A 106 -6.92 19.56 16.27
CA GLY A 106 -5.48 19.66 16.01
C GLY A 106 -5.10 19.33 14.57
N GLU A 107 -3.80 19.46 14.31
CA GLU A 107 -3.24 19.11 13.00
C GLU A 107 -2.90 17.63 12.95
N ARG A 108 -3.04 17.01 11.78
CA ARG A 108 -2.57 15.66 11.54
C ARG A 108 -1.07 15.54 11.72
N HIS A 109 -0.59 14.38 12.11
CA HIS A 109 0.82 14.04 12.14
C HIS A 109 1.24 13.32 10.86
N LEU A 110 2.33 13.78 10.27
CA LEU A 110 2.97 13.20 9.10
C LEU A 110 4.20 12.45 9.61
N VAL A 111 4.05 11.15 9.83
CA VAL A 111 5.11 10.33 10.42
C VAL A 111 6.05 9.84 9.33
N ASP A 112 7.31 10.21 9.44
CA ASP A 112 8.40 9.88 8.52
C ASP A 112 9.23 8.75 9.11
N PHE A 113 8.86 7.50 8.77
CA PHE A 113 9.62 6.31 9.12
C PHE A 113 10.81 6.12 8.18
N ARG A 114 11.83 5.41 8.65
CA ARG A 114 12.96 5.06 7.81
C ARG A 114 12.56 4.01 6.77
N PHE A 115 12.79 4.33 5.52
CA PHE A 115 12.77 3.40 4.41
C PHE A 115 14.20 3.02 4.03
N ASN A 116 14.54 1.72 4.04
CA ASN A 116 15.89 1.24 3.74
C ASN A 116 15.94 0.22 2.59
N GLY A 117 14.96 0.30 1.66
CA GLY A 117 14.92 -0.59 0.50
C GLY A 117 14.67 -2.05 0.88
N TRP A 118 13.67 -2.28 1.74
CA TRP A 118 13.22 -3.60 2.20
C TRP A 118 14.31 -4.45 2.86
N GLY A 119 15.03 -3.84 3.79
CA GLY A 119 16.11 -4.51 4.50
C GLY A 119 17.44 -4.45 3.78
N ASP A 120 17.79 -3.28 3.25
CA ASP A 120 19.06 -2.98 2.56
C ASP A 120 19.28 -3.80 1.26
N LYS A 121 18.20 -4.30 0.62
CA LYS A 121 18.28 -5.02 -0.65
C LYS A 121 18.50 -4.10 -1.84
N PHE A 122 17.95 -2.87 -1.78
CA PHE A 122 17.98 -1.88 -2.85
C PHE A 122 18.43 -0.52 -2.35
N ALA A 123 18.95 0.33 -3.26
CA ALA A 123 19.25 1.71 -2.96
C ALA A 123 17.96 2.46 -2.60
N ALA A 124 17.96 3.19 -1.50
CA ALA A 124 16.77 3.85 -0.97
C ALA A 124 17.04 5.27 -0.40
N ASP A 125 18.23 5.80 -0.58
CA ASP A 125 18.65 7.06 -0.01
C ASP A 125 17.83 8.26 -0.49
N LYS A 126 17.46 8.27 -1.78
CA LYS A 126 16.61 9.32 -2.35
C LYS A 126 15.16 9.14 -1.93
N ASP A 127 14.64 7.92 -1.98
CA ASP A 127 13.26 7.62 -1.60
C ASP A 127 13.01 7.93 -0.12
N ASN A 128 13.94 7.56 0.76
CA ASN A 128 13.89 7.91 2.19
C ASN A 128 13.93 9.42 2.44
N ALA A 129 14.48 10.20 1.54
CA ALA A 129 14.55 11.67 1.66
C ALA A 129 13.30 12.39 1.13
N LEU A 130 12.41 11.71 0.40
CA LEU A 130 11.26 12.32 -0.27
C LEU A 130 10.28 12.98 0.68
N ASN A 131 9.98 12.36 1.80
CA ASN A 131 9.05 12.91 2.78
C ASN A 131 9.47 14.30 3.26
N ARG A 132 10.71 14.44 3.68
CA ARG A 132 11.25 15.73 4.13
C ARG A 132 11.23 16.76 3.00
N GLN A 133 11.66 16.40 1.79
CA GLN A 133 11.66 17.30 0.63
C GLN A 133 10.24 17.77 0.29
N LEU A 134 9.26 16.86 0.20
CA LEU A 134 7.87 17.19 -0.10
C LEU A 134 7.24 18.06 0.99
N PHE A 135 7.56 17.82 2.27
CA PHE A 135 7.12 18.67 3.37
C PHE A 135 7.69 20.09 3.26
N GLU A 136 8.99 20.22 3.02
CA GLU A 136 9.67 21.52 2.85
C GLU A 136 9.17 22.30 1.62
N LEU A 137 8.78 21.59 0.56
CA LEU A 137 8.14 22.16 -0.64
C LEU A 137 6.66 22.53 -0.43
N GLY A 138 6.09 22.23 0.75
CA GLY A 138 4.71 22.54 1.08
C GLY A 138 3.68 21.64 0.41
N ALA A 139 4.07 20.44 -0.02
CA ALA A 139 3.16 19.45 -0.58
C ALA A 139 2.13 18.97 0.44
N TYR A 140 2.51 18.90 1.70
CA TYR A 140 1.71 18.43 2.81
C TYR A 140 1.52 19.50 3.88
N LYS A 141 0.35 19.47 4.53
CA LYS A 141 0.05 20.28 5.72
C LYS A 141 -0.09 19.36 6.92
N GLY A 142 0.45 19.77 8.06
CA GLY A 142 0.43 18.99 9.30
C GLY A 142 1.73 19.14 10.07
N VAL A 143 1.88 18.36 11.12
CA VAL A 143 3.08 18.30 11.94
C VAL A 143 4.00 17.20 11.45
N TYR A 144 5.21 17.54 11.04
CA TYR A 144 6.22 16.55 10.68
C TYR A 144 6.73 15.84 11.94
N VAL A 145 6.67 14.52 11.94
CA VAL A 145 7.15 13.65 13.02
C VAL A 145 8.25 12.75 12.48
N ASP A 146 9.47 12.94 12.99
CA ASP A 146 10.66 12.18 12.58
C ASP A 146 10.74 10.87 13.38
N GLU A 147 10.50 9.75 12.70
CA GLU A 147 10.64 8.37 13.20
C GLU A 147 11.72 7.59 12.41
N ASN A 148 12.71 8.28 11.83
CA ASN A 148 13.76 7.66 11.02
C ASN A 148 14.72 6.73 11.80
N GLN A 149 14.55 6.59 13.12
CA GLN A 149 15.24 5.57 13.92
C GLN A 149 14.56 4.19 13.83
N PHE A 150 13.34 4.11 13.28
CA PHE A 150 12.59 2.86 13.14
C PHE A 150 12.25 2.62 11.66
N VAL A 151 12.58 1.42 11.15
CA VAL A 151 12.26 1.02 9.77
C VAL A 151 10.84 0.51 9.72
N LEU A 152 10.00 1.14 8.91
CA LEU A 152 8.62 0.68 8.66
C LEU A 152 8.18 1.08 7.25
N GLU A 153 7.76 0.10 6.49
CA GLU A 153 7.12 0.27 5.18
C GLU A 153 5.59 0.32 5.36
N GLY A 154 4.92 1.22 4.65
CA GLY A 154 3.47 1.34 4.73
C GLY A 154 2.72 0.08 4.27
N GLY A 155 3.28 -0.68 3.33
CA GLY A 155 2.70 -1.94 2.86
C GLY A 155 2.82 -3.10 3.86
N SER A 156 3.64 -2.95 4.90
CA SER A 156 3.83 -3.96 5.95
C SER A 156 2.74 -3.93 7.02
N ILE A 157 1.85 -2.93 7.02
CA ILE A 157 0.81 -2.75 8.04
C ILE A 157 -0.55 -2.47 7.42
N GLU A 158 -1.61 -2.91 8.10
CA GLU A 158 -3.00 -2.59 7.84
C GLU A 158 -3.67 -2.05 9.11
N SER A 159 -4.56 -1.05 8.97
CA SER A 159 -5.30 -0.45 10.09
C SER A 159 -6.80 -0.57 9.90
N ASP A 160 -7.51 -0.96 10.96
CA ASP A 160 -8.97 -0.91 11.00
C ASP A 160 -9.53 0.48 11.38
N GLY A 161 -8.64 1.42 11.72
CA GLY A 161 -9.03 2.76 12.21
C GLY A 161 -9.67 2.77 13.61
N LYS A 162 -9.71 1.61 14.27
CA LYS A 162 -10.34 1.42 15.60
C LYS A 162 -9.34 0.95 16.66
N GLY A 163 -8.03 1.07 16.37
CA GLY A 163 -6.95 0.70 17.28
C GLY A 163 -6.33 -0.67 17.03
N THR A 164 -6.74 -1.41 15.98
CA THR A 164 -6.07 -2.64 15.57
C THR A 164 -5.14 -2.38 14.39
N ILE A 165 -3.87 -2.73 14.55
CA ILE A 165 -2.90 -2.86 13.45
C ILE A 165 -2.70 -4.34 13.16
N MET A 166 -2.69 -4.70 11.88
CA MET A 166 -2.36 -6.05 11.42
C MET A 166 -1.08 -6.02 10.61
N THR A 167 -0.22 -7.02 10.79
CA THR A 167 1.07 -7.15 10.11
C THR A 167 1.45 -8.62 9.95
N THR A 168 2.57 -8.90 9.31
CA THR A 168 3.13 -10.24 9.22
C THR A 168 4.39 -10.39 10.08
N SER A 169 4.56 -11.56 10.67
CA SER A 169 5.78 -11.90 11.40
C SER A 169 6.99 -11.96 10.45
N GLN A 170 6.80 -12.47 9.25
CA GLN A 170 7.86 -12.60 8.26
C GLN A 170 8.48 -11.25 7.92
N CYS A 171 7.69 -10.19 7.72
CA CYS A 171 8.19 -8.88 7.34
C CYS A 171 8.85 -8.15 8.52
N LEU A 172 8.11 -7.92 9.62
CA LEU A 172 8.63 -7.06 10.69
C LEU A 172 9.74 -7.71 11.52
N LEU A 173 9.87 -9.03 11.48
CA LEU A 173 10.98 -9.76 12.11
C LEU A 173 12.10 -10.10 11.12
N ALA A 174 12.00 -9.65 9.85
CA ALA A 174 13.03 -9.89 8.84
C ALA A 174 14.37 -9.25 9.23
N PRO A 175 15.50 -9.83 8.79
CA PRO A 175 16.81 -9.22 8.95
C PRO A 175 16.84 -7.80 8.35
N HIS A 176 17.69 -6.95 8.92
CA HIS A 176 17.92 -5.57 8.46
C HIS A 176 16.68 -4.65 8.49
N ARG A 177 15.64 -5.00 9.29
CA ARG A 177 14.57 -4.06 9.66
C ARG A 177 14.97 -3.38 10.99
N ASN A 178 14.52 -3.90 12.12
CA ASN A 178 14.70 -3.28 13.43
C ASN A 178 15.48 -4.15 14.44
N GLN A 179 16.15 -5.21 13.98
CA GLN A 179 16.95 -6.05 14.86
C GLN A 179 18.12 -5.24 15.47
N PRO A 180 18.45 -5.46 16.75
CA PRO A 180 18.10 -6.65 17.57
C PRO A 180 16.79 -6.52 18.38
N MET A 181 15.85 -5.60 18.03
CA MET A 181 14.57 -5.50 18.74
C MET A 181 13.80 -6.82 18.71
N THR A 182 13.21 -7.19 19.84
CA THR A 182 12.30 -8.35 19.95
C THR A 182 10.95 -8.03 19.34
N LYS A 183 10.14 -9.06 19.11
CA LYS A 183 8.75 -8.92 18.64
C LYS A 183 7.93 -8.01 19.55
N GLU A 184 8.08 -8.17 20.86
CA GLU A 184 7.39 -7.38 21.88
C GLU A 184 7.82 -5.91 21.86
N GLU A 185 9.10 -5.63 21.66
CA GLU A 185 9.62 -4.27 21.53
C GLU A 185 9.13 -3.59 20.26
N ILE A 186 9.09 -4.31 19.12
CA ILE A 186 8.53 -3.81 17.87
C ILE A 186 7.03 -3.54 18.02
N GLU A 187 6.27 -4.47 18.62
CA GLU A 187 4.84 -4.30 18.87
C GLU A 187 4.55 -3.06 19.73
N GLU A 188 5.28 -2.89 20.84
CA GLU A 188 5.10 -1.74 21.72
C GLU A 188 5.45 -0.42 21.00
N HIS A 189 6.49 -0.43 20.17
CA HIS A 189 6.85 0.76 19.38
C HIS A 189 5.74 1.12 18.38
N ILE A 190 5.22 0.15 17.65
CA ILE A 190 4.11 0.35 16.68
C ILE A 190 2.86 0.87 17.39
N LYS A 191 2.45 0.24 18.49
CA LYS A 191 1.30 0.68 19.29
C LYS A 191 1.45 2.11 19.74
N THR A 192 2.63 2.41 20.18
CA THR A 192 3.03 3.70 20.71
C THR A 192 2.97 4.80 19.64
N VAL A 193 3.64 4.61 18.50
CA VAL A 193 3.77 5.64 17.46
C VAL A 193 2.47 5.79 16.67
N LEU A 194 1.82 4.68 16.33
CA LEU A 194 0.59 4.69 15.52
C LEU A 194 -0.70 4.85 16.34
N GLY A 195 -0.60 4.96 17.67
CA GLY A 195 -1.74 5.13 18.56
C GLY A 195 -2.70 3.92 18.59
N ALA A 196 -2.13 2.72 18.38
CA ALA A 196 -2.89 1.48 18.36
C ALA A 196 -3.00 0.85 19.75
N ASP A 197 -4.09 0.10 19.96
CA ASP A 197 -4.35 -0.64 21.20
C ASP A 197 -3.75 -2.05 21.11
N ARG A 198 -3.68 -2.62 19.91
CA ARG A 198 -3.17 -3.99 19.68
C ARG A 198 -2.56 -4.16 18.30
N VAL A 199 -1.66 -5.13 18.19
CA VAL A 199 -1.11 -5.60 16.92
C VAL A 199 -1.47 -7.06 16.72
N VAL A 200 -1.99 -7.41 15.56
CA VAL A 200 -2.28 -8.78 15.13
C VAL A 200 -1.19 -9.22 14.16
N TRP A 201 -0.54 -10.32 14.48
CA TRP A 201 0.55 -10.88 13.69
C TRP A 201 0.08 -12.08 12.88
N LEU A 202 0.25 -12.03 11.56
CA LEU A 202 0.00 -13.16 10.66
C LEU A 202 1.31 -13.91 10.40
N ASP A 203 1.24 -15.24 10.45
CA ASP A 203 2.41 -16.11 10.33
C ASP A 203 2.44 -16.88 9.00
N HIS A 204 1.41 -16.73 8.18
CA HIS A 204 1.19 -17.47 6.94
C HIS A 204 0.80 -16.55 5.79
N GLY A 205 0.83 -17.08 4.57
CA GLY A 205 0.45 -16.37 3.36
C GLY A 205 1.67 -15.86 2.60
N ASN A 206 2.69 -16.67 2.44
CA ASN A 206 3.86 -16.30 1.65
C ASN A 206 3.52 -16.28 0.16
N LEU A 207 3.43 -15.09 -0.43
CA LEU A 207 3.20 -14.90 -1.85
C LEU A 207 4.50 -15.08 -2.63
N ILE A 208 4.55 -16.08 -3.52
CA ILE A 208 5.71 -16.33 -4.36
C ILE A 208 5.94 -15.16 -5.31
N GLY A 209 7.18 -14.71 -5.43
CA GLY A 209 7.59 -13.56 -6.21
C GLY A 209 7.59 -12.24 -5.44
N ASP A 210 7.03 -12.20 -4.22
CA ASP A 210 7.19 -11.06 -3.32
C ASP A 210 8.64 -10.94 -2.84
N ASP A 211 9.21 -9.74 -2.93
CA ASP A 211 10.56 -9.43 -2.48
C ASP A 211 10.61 -8.49 -1.26
N THR A 212 9.46 -8.19 -0.67
CA THR A 212 9.31 -7.32 0.50
C THR A 212 9.45 -8.05 1.84
N ASP A 213 9.67 -9.36 1.82
CA ASP A 213 9.66 -10.27 2.97
C ASP A 213 8.24 -10.49 3.55
N GLY A 214 7.21 -10.43 2.71
CA GLY A 214 5.84 -10.78 3.07
C GLY A 214 5.01 -9.60 3.59
N HIS A 215 4.93 -8.51 2.82
CA HIS A 215 4.02 -7.41 3.10
C HIS A 215 2.57 -7.89 3.19
N ILE A 216 1.84 -7.40 4.20
CA ILE A 216 0.45 -7.79 4.45
C ILE A 216 -0.49 -7.32 3.34
N ASP A 217 -0.22 -6.20 2.70
CA ASP A 217 -1.06 -5.62 1.65
C ASP A 217 -1.11 -6.46 0.37
N THR A 218 -0.27 -7.49 0.28
CA THR A 218 -0.28 -8.48 -0.81
C THR A 218 -1.21 -9.67 -0.53
N ILE A 219 -1.65 -9.88 0.71
CA ILE A 219 -2.37 -11.09 1.14
C ILE A 219 -3.68 -10.83 1.87
N VAL A 220 -3.75 -9.79 2.74
CA VAL A 220 -4.94 -9.50 3.57
C VAL A 220 -5.14 -7.98 3.67
N ARG A 221 -6.37 -7.53 3.52
CA ARG A 221 -6.74 -6.13 3.64
C ARG A 221 -7.95 -5.95 4.56
N PHE A 222 -7.94 -4.91 5.37
CA PHE A 222 -9.15 -4.48 6.08
C PHE A 222 -10.15 -3.81 5.12
N ALA A 223 -11.44 -3.95 5.45
CA ALA A 223 -12.54 -3.24 4.83
C ALA A 223 -13.58 -2.86 5.89
N PRO A 224 -14.57 -1.99 5.58
CA PRO A 224 -15.63 -1.63 6.51
C PRO A 224 -16.38 -2.83 7.11
N ASP A 225 -17.05 -2.59 8.24
CA ASP A 225 -17.89 -3.59 8.94
C ASP A 225 -17.11 -4.84 9.40
N ASP A 226 -15.90 -4.61 9.98
CA ASP A 226 -15.04 -5.66 10.53
C ASP A 226 -14.77 -6.79 9.51
N THR A 227 -14.55 -6.39 8.26
CA THR A 227 -14.32 -7.29 7.13
C THR A 227 -12.84 -7.41 6.82
N LEU A 228 -12.40 -8.63 6.52
CA LEU A 228 -11.09 -8.92 5.93
C LEU A 228 -11.28 -9.49 4.52
N LEU A 229 -10.67 -8.84 3.55
CA LEU A 229 -10.44 -9.40 2.21
C LEU A 229 -9.10 -10.13 2.23
N TYR A 230 -9.03 -11.33 1.72
CA TYR A 230 -7.80 -12.14 1.75
C TYR A 230 -7.70 -13.03 0.52
N ILE A 231 -6.48 -13.37 0.13
CA ILE A 231 -6.26 -14.34 -0.95
C ILE A 231 -6.61 -15.74 -0.43
N ALA A 232 -7.66 -16.31 -0.98
CA ALA A 232 -8.14 -17.62 -0.58
C ALA A 232 -7.42 -18.74 -1.33
N PRO A 233 -7.23 -19.93 -0.73
CA PRO A 233 -6.56 -21.07 -1.34
C PRO A 233 -7.45 -21.77 -2.39
N THR A 234 -7.79 -21.06 -3.46
CA THR A 234 -8.72 -21.53 -4.50
C THR A 234 -8.11 -22.49 -5.54
N ARG A 235 -6.80 -22.73 -5.45
CA ARG A 235 -6.05 -23.58 -6.37
C ARG A 235 -5.33 -24.71 -5.62
N PRO A 236 -5.94 -25.91 -5.50
CA PRO A 236 -5.36 -27.01 -4.71
C PRO A 236 -4.04 -27.56 -5.24
N ASP A 237 -3.75 -27.35 -6.51
CA ASP A 237 -2.53 -27.77 -7.21
C ASP A 237 -1.41 -26.70 -7.21
N ASP A 238 -1.67 -25.53 -6.64
CA ASP A 238 -0.71 -24.45 -6.56
C ASP A 238 0.28 -24.69 -5.39
N GLU A 239 1.56 -24.42 -5.62
CA GLU A 239 2.61 -24.60 -4.61
C GLU A 239 2.40 -23.74 -3.34
N GLN A 240 1.70 -22.60 -3.45
CA GLN A 240 1.34 -21.73 -2.32
C GLN A 240 0.12 -22.25 -1.54
N HIS A 241 -0.63 -23.20 -2.08
CA HIS A 241 -1.94 -23.58 -1.55
C HIS A 241 -1.91 -23.90 -0.05
N ALA A 242 -0.96 -24.73 0.39
CA ALA A 242 -0.90 -25.17 1.78
C ALA A 242 -0.71 -24.02 2.77
N ASP A 243 0.13 -23.04 2.43
CA ASP A 243 0.38 -21.88 3.28
C ASP A 243 -0.82 -20.92 3.31
N PHE A 244 -1.53 -20.75 2.20
CA PHE A 244 -2.77 -19.96 2.17
C PHE A 244 -3.96 -20.67 2.86
N VAL A 245 -4.00 -22.01 2.94
CA VAL A 245 -4.91 -22.74 3.82
C VAL A 245 -4.60 -22.44 5.29
N ALA A 246 -3.33 -22.39 5.65
CA ALA A 246 -2.90 -22.03 7.00
C ALA A 246 -3.26 -20.56 7.32
N LEU A 247 -3.07 -19.63 6.38
CA LEU A 247 -3.51 -18.24 6.52
C LEU A 247 -5.02 -18.16 6.77
N GLU A 248 -5.85 -18.81 5.94
CA GLU A 248 -7.30 -18.80 6.12
C GLU A 248 -7.70 -19.37 7.48
N THR A 249 -7.03 -20.43 7.94
CA THR A 249 -7.26 -21.01 9.27
C THR A 249 -6.93 -20.01 10.38
N GLN A 250 -5.83 -19.29 10.25
CA GLN A 250 -5.44 -18.23 11.18
C GLN A 250 -6.48 -17.10 11.18
N LEU A 251 -6.91 -16.60 10.01
CA LEU A 251 -7.91 -15.54 9.91
C LEU A 251 -9.24 -15.92 10.55
N ARG A 252 -9.71 -17.17 10.39
CA ARG A 252 -10.93 -17.68 11.04
C ARG A 252 -10.84 -17.69 12.56
N SER A 253 -9.64 -17.81 13.12
CA SER A 253 -9.41 -17.79 14.57
C SER A 253 -9.37 -16.38 15.15
N LEU A 254 -9.13 -15.37 14.34
CA LEU A 254 -9.02 -13.98 14.79
C LEU A 254 -10.36 -13.45 15.32
N ARG A 255 -10.24 -12.48 16.22
CA ARG A 255 -11.39 -11.77 16.78
C ARG A 255 -11.16 -10.27 16.71
N THR A 256 -12.23 -9.51 16.49
CA THR A 256 -12.25 -8.05 16.62
C THR A 256 -11.91 -7.65 18.07
N ALA A 257 -11.70 -6.36 18.31
CA ALA A 257 -11.48 -5.83 19.65
C ALA A 257 -12.64 -6.18 20.61
N ASP A 258 -13.86 -6.29 20.07
CA ASP A 258 -15.07 -6.65 20.83
C ASP A 258 -15.29 -8.19 20.95
N GLY A 259 -14.32 -8.99 20.51
CA GLY A 259 -14.36 -10.45 20.62
C GLY A 259 -15.21 -11.15 19.56
N GLN A 260 -15.69 -10.46 18.54
CA GLN A 260 -16.46 -11.04 17.44
C GLN A 260 -15.55 -11.62 16.34
N PRO A 261 -15.98 -12.63 15.58
CA PRO A 261 -15.24 -13.04 14.40
C PRO A 261 -15.26 -11.95 13.33
N TYR A 262 -14.18 -11.83 12.57
CA TYR A 262 -14.19 -11.00 11.36
C TYR A 262 -15.08 -11.63 10.27
N ARG A 263 -15.72 -10.79 9.48
CA ARG A 263 -16.31 -11.19 8.22
C ARG A 263 -15.19 -11.43 7.21
N LEU A 264 -15.09 -12.64 6.68
CA LEU A 264 -14.05 -13.01 5.72
C LEU A 264 -14.62 -13.03 4.30
N LEU A 265 -13.99 -12.27 3.38
CA LEU A 265 -14.33 -12.24 1.97
C LEU A 265 -13.16 -12.78 1.15
N PRO A 266 -13.32 -13.94 0.50
CA PRO A 266 -12.24 -14.59 -0.23
C PRO A 266 -12.02 -13.94 -1.61
N LEU A 267 -10.81 -13.44 -1.85
CA LEU A 267 -10.34 -13.09 -3.19
C LEU A 267 -9.77 -14.33 -3.88
N PRO A 268 -9.97 -14.50 -5.18
CA PRO A 268 -9.40 -15.64 -5.89
C PRO A 268 -7.87 -15.54 -5.93
N MET A 269 -7.20 -16.70 -5.86
CA MET A 269 -5.79 -16.81 -6.17
C MET A 269 -5.61 -16.74 -7.70
N ASN A 270 -4.65 -15.94 -8.17
CA ASN A 270 -4.33 -15.81 -9.58
C ASN A 270 -3.79 -17.11 -10.18
N ASP A 271 -4.03 -17.32 -11.45
CA ASP A 271 -3.22 -18.25 -12.24
C ASP A 271 -1.77 -17.74 -12.24
N PRO A 272 -0.77 -18.63 -12.12
CA PRO A 272 0.63 -18.21 -12.12
C PRO A 272 0.99 -17.38 -13.36
N ILE A 273 1.57 -16.22 -13.14
CA ILE A 273 2.16 -15.37 -14.18
C ILE A 273 3.66 -15.48 -14.03
N MET A 274 4.35 -15.84 -15.11
CA MET A 274 5.79 -16.03 -15.10
C MET A 274 6.46 -14.89 -15.88
N ASP A 275 7.66 -14.54 -15.49
CA ASP A 275 8.53 -13.66 -16.26
C ASP A 275 9.22 -14.40 -17.42
N GLU A 276 10.12 -13.71 -18.12
CA GLU A 276 10.85 -14.25 -19.27
C GLU A 276 11.85 -15.34 -18.88
N ASP A 277 12.29 -15.35 -17.62
CA ASP A 277 13.23 -16.32 -17.05
C ASP A 277 12.51 -17.53 -16.42
N GLY A 278 11.18 -17.50 -16.39
CA GLY A 278 10.34 -18.54 -15.83
C GLY A 278 10.16 -18.43 -14.32
N GLU A 279 10.49 -17.29 -13.71
CA GLU A 279 10.22 -17.01 -12.31
C GLU A 279 8.79 -16.49 -12.14
N ARG A 280 8.13 -16.89 -11.05
CA ARG A 280 6.74 -16.51 -10.78
C ARG A 280 6.67 -15.06 -10.25
N LEU A 281 5.81 -14.25 -10.88
CA LEU A 281 5.53 -12.88 -10.47
C LEU A 281 4.39 -12.82 -9.42
N PRO A 282 4.42 -11.84 -8.49
CA PRO A 282 3.50 -11.80 -7.35
C PRO A 282 2.15 -11.15 -7.70
N ALA A 283 1.38 -11.72 -8.61
CA ALA A 283 0.05 -11.27 -8.92
C ALA A 283 -0.89 -11.49 -7.72
N THR A 284 -1.60 -10.44 -7.32
CA THR A 284 -2.52 -10.49 -6.17
C THR A 284 -3.61 -9.44 -6.27
N TYR A 285 -4.86 -9.84 -6.08
CA TYR A 285 -6.01 -8.92 -6.02
C TYR A 285 -6.12 -8.18 -4.68
N ALA A 286 -5.36 -8.57 -3.65
CA ALA A 286 -5.33 -7.86 -2.39
C ALA A 286 -4.63 -6.50 -2.47
N ASN A 287 -3.80 -6.27 -3.50
CA ASN A 287 -3.03 -5.04 -3.64
C ASN A 287 -3.82 -3.92 -4.33
N PHE A 288 -5.08 -3.72 -3.89
CA PHE A 288 -5.96 -2.63 -4.33
C PHE A 288 -5.73 -1.35 -3.50
N LEU A 289 -6.04 -0.21 -4.08
CA LEU A 289 -6.03 1.11 -3.43
C LEU A 289 -7.46 1.58 -3.15
N VAL A 290 -7.76 1.95 -1.92
CA VAL A 290 -9.02 2.65 -1.58
C VAL A 290 -8.79 4.16 -1.66
N ILE A 291 -9.67 4.87 -2.35
CA ILE A 291 -9.70 6.33 -2.46
C ILE A 291 -11.10 6.86 -2.12
N ASN A 292 -11.26 8.18 -2.07
CA ASN A 292 -12.57 8.77 -1.82
C ASN A 292 -13.58 8.37 -2.90
N GLY A 293 -14.51 7.48 -2.56
CA GLY A 293 -15.60 7.07 -3.44
C GLY A 293 -15.25 6.00 -4.49
N ALA A 294 -14.01 5.51 -4.54
CA ALA A 294 -13.64 4.42 -5.45
C ALA A 294 -12.61 3.46 -4.84
N VAL A 295 -12.50 2.27 -5.43
CA VAL A 295 -11.42 1.32 -5.16
C VAL A 295 -10.76 0.98 -6.49
N ILE A 296 -9.46 1.21 -6.59
CA ILE A 296 -8.66 0.87 -7.77
C ILE A 296 -8.06 -0.51 -7.56
N VAL A 297 -8.45 -1.45 -8.41
CA VAL A 297 -8.15 -2.89 -8.26
C VAL A 297 -7.20 -3.34 -9.36
N PRO A 298 -6.09 -4.01 -9.02
CA PRO A 298 -5.23 -4.61 -10.04
C PRO A 298 -5.96 -5.73 -10.77
N THR A 299 -5.84 -5.75 -12.10
CA THR A 299 -6.30 -6.85 -12.96
C THR A 299 -5.10 -7.45 -13.68
N TYR A 300 -5.23 -8.71 -14.15
CA TYR A 300 -4.09 -9.46 -14.65
C TYR A 300 -4.38 -10.20 -15.97
N ASP A 301 -5.38 -9.73 -16.74
CA ASP A 301 -5.84 -10.38 -17.99
C ASP A 301 -6.28 -11.85 -17.77
N GLN A 302 -6.94 -12.06 -16.63
CA GLN A 302 -7.56 -13.32 -16.24
C GLN A 302 -9.07 -13.09 -16.04
N PRO A 303 -9.88 -12.98 -17.11
CA PRO A 303 -11.21 -12.36 -17.08
C PRO A 303 -12.16 -12.91 -16.01
N ASP A 304 -12.18 -14.22 -15.81
CA ASP A 304 -13.05 -14.85 -14.79
C ASP A 304 -12.59 -14.53 -13.37
N LEU A 305 -11.28 -14.53 -13.13
CA LEU A 305 -10.70 -14.22 -11.82
C LEU A 305 -10.76 -12.72 -11.55
N ASP A 306 -10.43 -11.88 -12.54
CA ASP A 306 -10.57 -10.42 -12.45
C ASP A 306 -12.02 -10.03 -12.10
N SER A 307 -13.00 -10.58 -12.80
CA SER A 307 -14.43 -10.31 -12.55
C SER A 307 -14.86 -10.73 -11.14
N ARG A 308 -14.40 -11.87 -10.66
CA ARG A 308 -14.69 -12.35 -9.29
C ARG A 308 -14.05 -11.46 -8.23
N ALA A 309 -12.81 -11.05 -8.43
CA ALA A 309 -12.12 -10.15 -7.51
C ALA A 309 -12.83 -8.79 -7.42
N LEU A 310 -13.17 -8.17 -8.57
CA LEU A 310 -13.90 -6.92 -8.62
C LEU A 310 -15.26 -7.02 -7.89
N ALA A 311 -16.00 -8.11 -8.10
CA ALA A 311 -17.30 -8.34 -7.45
C ALA A 311 -17.16 -8.51 -5.93
N THR A 312 -16.14 -9.24 -5.46
CA THR A 312 -15.87 -9.45 -4.03
C THR A 312 -15.49 -8.13 -3.35
N ILE A 313 -14.67 -7.31 -3.99
CA ILE A 313 -14.29 -6.00 -3.47
C ILE A 313 -15.50 -5.06 -3.43
N ALA A 314 -16.37 -5.08 -4.46
CA ALA A 314 -17.62 -4.32 -4.47
C ALA A 314 -18.56 -4.69 -3.32
N GLU A 315 -18.56 -5.96 -2.89
CA GLU A 315 -19.32 -6.41 -1.73
C GLU A 315 -18.81 -5.81 -0.42
N ALA A 316 -17.49 -5.63 -0.30
CA ALA A 316 -16.85 -5.03 0.88
C ALA A 316 -17.03 -3.51 0.93
N PHE A 317 -16.94 -2.83 -0.22
CA PHE A 317 -16.96 -1.38 -0.36
C PHE A 317 -18.25 -0.89 -1.03
N LYS A 318 -19.37 -1.05 -0.33
CA LYS A 318 -20.70 -0.65 -0.84
C LYS A 318 -20.76 0.85 -1.13
N GLY A 319 -21.17 1.18 -2.34
CA GLY A 319 -21.31 2.57 -2.78
C GLY A 319 -20.03 3.20 -3.33
N TYR A 320 -18.94 2.44 -3.39
CA TYR A 320 -17.73 2.83 -4.08
C TYR A 320 -17.76 2.37 -5.54
N ASP A 321 -17.19 3.16 -6.42
CA ASP A 321 -16.90 2.71 -7.79
C ASP A 321 -15.71 1.74 -7.77
N ILE A 322 -15.79 0.65 -8.53
CA ILE A 322 -14.71 -0.34 -8.61
C ILE A 322 -14.04 -0.24 -9.96
N ILE A 323 -12.78 0.16 -9.97
CA ILE A 323 -12.00 0.48 -11.17
C ILE A 323 -10.89 -0.54 -11.33
N GLY A 324 -10.97 -1.39 -12.36
CA GLY A 324 -9.89 -2.30 -12.71
C GLY A 324 -8.81 -1.59 -13.54
N ILE A 325 -7.54 -1.77 -13.18
CA ILE A 325 -6.38 -1.33 -13.96
C ILE A 325 -5.45 -2.53 -14.16
N ASP A 326 -5.01 -2.73 -15.39
CA ASP A 326 -4.06 -3.80 -15.73
C ASP A 326 -2.71 -3.59 -15.04
N ALA A 327 -2.36 -4.51 -14.16
CA ALA A 327 -1.16 -4.46 -13.33
C ALA A 327 -0.04 -5.40 -13.80
N ARG A 328 -0.20 -6.02 -14.97
CA ARG A 328 0.81 -6.97 -15.49
C ARG A 328 2.18 -6.33 -15.70
N THR A 329 2.25 -5.05 -16.03
CA THR A 329 3.52 -4.33 -16.10
C THR A 329 4.09 -4.09 -14.71
N ILE A 330 3.23 -3.74 -13.73
CA ILE A 330 3.69 -3.41 -12.37
C ILE A 330 4.34 -4.63 -11.71
N ILE A 331 3.74 -5.83 -11.83
CA ILE A 331 4.26 -7.03 -11.17
C ILE A 331 5.62 -7.50 -11.70
N LYS A 332 6.07 -7.01 -12.87
CA LYS A 332 7.43 -7.28 -13.38
C LYS A 332 8.53 -6.77 -12.44
N GLN A 333 8.22 -5.78 -11.60
CA GLN A 333 9.08 -5.27 -10.54
C GLN A 333 8.54 -5.62 -9.14
N HIS A 334 7.84 -6.76 -9.02
CA HIS A 334 7.46 -7.43 -7.78
C HIS A 334 6.46 -6.70 -6.88
N GLY A 335 5.82 -5.61 -7.34
CA GLY A 335 4.74 -4.91 -6.65
C GLY A 335 3.44 -4.87 -7.45
N SER A 336 2.42 -4.14 -6.96
CA SER A 336 1.17 -3.88 -7.68
C SER A 336 0.65 -2.46 -7.37
N ILE A 337 -0.65 -2.19 -7.57
CA ILE A 337 -1.21 -0.83 -7.53
C ILE A 337 -1.06 -0.16 -6.16
N HIS A 338 -1.37 -0.87 -5.07
CA HIS A 338 -1.24 -0.34 -3.71
C HIS A 338 0.19 0.06 -3.38
N CYS A 339 1.15 -0.76 -3.80
CA CYS A 339 2.57 -0.50 -3.58
C CYS A 339 3.08 0.81 -4.23
N LEU A 340 2.48 1.22 -5.36
CA LEU A 340 2.83 2.47 -6.06
C LEU A 340 2.22 3.73 -5.43
N THR A 341 1.32 3.61 -4.47
CA THR A 341 0.45 4.69 -4.01
C THR A 341 0.44 4.83 -2.50
N MET A 342 0.31 6.05 -1.98
CA MET A 342 0.09 6.29 -0.55
C MET A 342 -0.97 7.37 -0.36
N GLN A 343 -2.02 7.04 0.39
CA GLN A 343 -3.03 8.02 0.78
C GLN A 343 -2.56 8.91 1.92
N GLY A 344 -2.93 10.19 1.87
CA GLY A 344 -2.88 11.12 2.99
C GLY A 344 -4.29 11.41 3.52
N VAL A 345 -4.46 11.42 4.80
CA VAL A 345 -5.74 11.70 5.47
C VAL A 345 -5.75 13.03 6.19
#